data_87ef640b15d75d3b0c008a2a93a6f766
#
_entry.id   87ef640b15d75d3b0c008a2a93a6f766
#
_cell.length_a   1.000
_cell.length_b   1.000
_cell.length_c   1.000
_cell.angle_alpha   90.00
_cell.angle_beta   90.00
_cell.angle_gamma   90.00
#
_symmetry.space_group_name_H-M   'P 1'
#
loop_
_entity.id
_entity.type
_entity.pdbx_description
1 polymer ?
#
loop_
_entity_poly.entity_id
_entity_poly.type
_entity_poly.pdbx_seq_one_letter_code
_entity_poly.pdbx_strand_id
1 'polypeptide(L)'
;MVQKIWQSYRSIERLVSVVLVAFIVIVGVQWVISSLLGFIPDSKDNGIYTEGLVGEVAVLNPLFVDFSQINRDFSRLVYSGLTHYNPVKKIFEPDLATFAISEDVTEYTFKLKKGLKWHDGQSITTDDVVFTFNDVIKDPNFANTLLQGVFADVEINKIDDYTVTFTLSQPNAFFLSNTITGILPKHVYKDIPVELIGSEINDKMLIGSGPYQFESLKQTENGTNEILLKAYKNYHFGKPGLKEILLKVFPSDADLLADQAMLNSIPQLGSENAKKFDTDFEVKDYQLPQYTALFLNQENPSLSTERMRKILKNAFDKNYLEATLTDKQAIGGPYFFLEEINKIPARDLGLLNDQLDELGWSINNATKIRENERGEQLKYILLVRKFDNNPAKEYENKVVVDHIVDAGKQLGIDIELVEADANEFAAKVANKAY
;
A
#
# COMPACT_ATOMS: atom_id res chain seq x y z
N MET A 1 -7.24 -45.40 -38.26
CA MET A 1 -7.73 -44.26 -39.05
C MET A 1 -6.57 -43.37 -39.52
N VAL A 2 -5.70 -42.90 -38.64
CA VAL A 2 -4.54 -42.01 -38.95
C VAL A 2 -3.57 -42.63 -40.00
N GLN A 3 -3.22 -43.91 -39.88
CA GLN A 3 -2.33 -44.60 -40.85
C GLN A 3 -2.88 -44.66 -42.28
N LYS A 4 -4.19 -44.82 -42.47
CA LYS A 4 -4.82 -44.84 -43.81
C LYS A 4 -4.85 -43.46 -44.46
N ILE A 5 -5.03 -42.39 -43.66
CA ILE A 5 -4.98 -40.99 -44.13
C ILE A 5 -3.56 -40.64 -44.54
N TRP A 6 -2.54 -41.04 -43.77
CA TRP A 6 -1.15 -40.78 -44.06
C TRP A 6 -0.65 -41.47 -45.36
N GLN A 7 -1.20 -42.63 -45.69
CA GLN A 7 -0.86 -43.34 -46.91
C GLN A 7 -1.46 -42.75 -48.20
N SER A 8 -2.49 -41.91 -48.09
CA SER A 8 -3.15 -41.26 -49.24
C SER A 8 -2.44 -39.98 -49.73
N TYR A 9 -1.51 -39.41 -48.92
CA TYR A 9 -0.75 -38.22 -49.32
C TYR A 9 0.43 -38.57 -50.23
N ARG A 10 0.71 -37.70 -51.22
CA ARG A 10 1.94 -37.79 -52.05
C ARG A 10 3.16 -37.50 -51.16
N SER A 11 4.34 -37.96 -51.55
CA SER A 11 5.57 -37.82 -50.78
C SER A 11 5.88 -36.37 -50.37
N ILE A 12 5.57 -35.41 -51.25
CA ILE A 12 5.76 -33.99 -51.00
C ILE A 12 4.77 -33.51 -49.94
N GLU A 13 3.51 -33.92 -50.00
CA GLU A 13 2.47 -33.53 -49.04
C GLU A 13 2.77 -34.06 -47.63
N ARG A 14 3.34 -35.27 -47.53
CA ARG A 14 3.81 -35.86 -46.27
C ARG A 14 4.96 -35.05 -45.69
N LEU A 15 5.93 -34.62 -46.52
CA LEU A 15 7.05 -33.79 -46.11
C LEU A 15 6.54 -32.43 -45.58
N VAL A 16 5.65 -31.80 -46.33
CA VAL A 16 5.04 -30.51 -45.91
C VAL A 16 4.28 -30.66 -44.61
N SER A 17 3.50 -31.74 -44.44
CA SER A 17 2.76 -31.99 -43.19
C SER A 17 3.69 -32.19 -41.97
N VAL A 18 4.79 -32.92 -42.15
CA VAL A 18 5.80 -33.11 -41.09
C VAL A 18 6.47 -31.81 -40.72
N VAL A 19 6.86 -31.01 -41.72
CA VAL A 19 7.48 -29.69 -41.48
C VAL A 19 6.51 -28.74 -40.76
N LEU A 20 5.23 -28.76 -41.15
CA LEU A 20 4.21 -27.91 -40.53
C LEU A 20 3.91 -28.30 -39.06
N VAL A 21 3.84 -29.60 -38.78
CA VAL A 21 3.70 -30.12 -37.41
C VAL A 21 4.95 -29.79 -36.57
N ALA A 22 6.14 -29.99 -37.14
CA ALA A 22 7.39 -29.60 -36.45
C ALA A 22 7.45 -28.11 -36.14
N PHE A 23 7.03 -27.28 -37.11
CA PHE A 23 6.94 -25.81 -36.89
C PHE A 23 5.95 -25.44 -35.80
N ILE A 24 4.75 -26.04 -35.79
CA ILE A 24 3.74 -25.81 -34.73
C ILE A 24 4.28 -26.23 -33.35
N VAL A 25 4.98 -27.35 -33.27
CA VAL A 25 5.60 -27.81 -32.01
C VAL A 25 6.70 -26.86 -31.57
N ILE A 26 7.56 -26.38 -32.47
CA ILE A 26 8.63 -25.45 -32.17
C ILE A 26 8.02 -24.11 -31.67
N VAL A 27 7.01 -23.58 -32.37
CA VAL A 27 6.32 -22.34 -31.96
C VAL A 27 5.61 -22.53 -30.62
N GLY A 28 4.95 -23.68 -30.41
CA GLY A 28 4.31 -24.01 -29.13
C GLY A 28 5.31 -24.14 -27.99
N VAL A 29 6.45 -24.80 -28.21
CA VAL A 29 7.53 -24.86 -27.21
C VAL A 29 8.16 -23.51 -26.97
N GLN A 30 8.40 -22.70 -28.00
CA GLN A 30 8.89 -21.32 -27.84
C GLN A 30 7.89 -20.45 -27.07
N TRP A 31 6.59 -20.59 -27.33
CA TRP A 31 5.54 -19.88 -26.62
C TRP A 31 5.46 -20.30 -25.14
N VAL A 32 5.57 -21.59 -24.83
CA VAL A 32 5.64 -22.09 -23.45
C VAL A 32 6.93 -21.62 -22.76
N ILE A 33 8.06 -21.69 -23.46
CA ILE A 33 9.34 -21.18 -22.91
C ILE A 33 9.29 -19.67 -22.69
N SER A 34 8.76 -18.89 -23.63
CA SER A 34 8.62 -17.44 -23.44
C SER A 34 7.60 -17.07 -22.38
N SER A 35 6.52 -17.84 -22.20
CA SER A 35 5.57 -17.62 -21.11
C SER A 35 6.11 -18.04 -19.75
N LEU A 36 7.02 -19.02 -19.70
CA LEU A 36 7.74 -19.44 -18.48
C LEU A 36 8.97 -18.57 -18.18
N LEU A 37 9.66 -18.07 -19.22
CA LEU A 37 10.85 -17.22 -19.10
C LEU A 37 10.52 -15.71 -19.22
N GLY A 38 9.34 -15.34 -19.69
CA GLY A 38 8.91 -13.95 -19.91
C GLY A 38 8.75 -13.10 -18.65
N PHE A 39 9.20 -13.60 -17.51
CA PHE A 39 9.26 -12.86 -16.22
C PHE A 39 10.68 -12.75 -15.65
N ILE A 40 11.70 -13.10 -16.43
CA ILE A 40 13.08 -12.82 -16.01
C ILE A 40 13.49 -11.58 -16.77
N PRO A 41 13.57 -10.40 -16.13
CA PRO A 41 14.17 -9.22 -16.76
C PRO A 41 15.59 -9.59 -17.17
N ASP A 42 15.93 -9.26 -18.41
CA ASP A 42 17.31 -9.42 -18.91
C ASP A 42 18.20 -8.50 -18.07
N SER A 43 18.87 -9.04 -17.07
CA SER A 43 19.74 -8.27 -16.17
C SER A 43 20.92 -7.80 -16.99
N LYS A 44 20.97 -6.52 -17.31
CA LYS A 44 22.00 -5.89 -18.12
C LYS A 44 23.41 -6.07 -17.53
N ASP A 45 23.56 -6.40 -16.23
CA ASP A 45 24.87 -6.62 -15.60
C ASP A 45 24.83 -7.52 -14.37
N ASN A 46 25.73 -8.47 -14.30
CA ASN A 46 26.14 -9.30 -13.14
C ASN A 46 25.08 -10.13 -12.42
N GLY A 47 23.83 -10.21 -12.88
CA GLY A 47 22.77 -10.98 -12.24
C GLY A 47 22.13 -10.32 -11.03
N ILE A 48 22.37 -9.03 -10.82
CA ILE A 48 21.73 -8.20 -9.79
C ILE A 48 20.61 -7.40 -10.44
N TYR A 49 19.40 -7.49 -9.89
CA TYR A 49 18.29 -6.63 -10.29
C TYR A 49 18.29 -5.39 -9.42
N THR A 50 18.40 -4.22 -10.04
CA THR A 50 18.50 -2.93 -9.34
C THR A 50 17.21 -2.14 -9.47
N GLU A 51 16.61 -1.81 -8.34
CA GLU A 51 15.38 -1.03 -8.25
C GLU A 51 15.63 0.34 -7.62
N GLY A 52 15.19 1.41 -8.29
CA GLY A 52 15.34 2.79 -7.82
C GLY A 52 14.11 3.25 -7.04
N LEU A 53 14.33 3.74 -5.82
CA LEU A 53 13.32 4.30 -4.92
C LEU A 53 13.74 5.70 -4.50
N VAL A 54 12.79 6.57 -4.14
CA VAL A 54 13.08 7.92 -3.60
C VAL A 54 12.54 8.03 -2.19
N GLY A 55 13.34 8.55 -1.27
CA GLY A 55 12.96 8.79 0.12
C GLY A 55 14.05 8.46 1.12
N GLU A 56 13.68 8.14 2.34
CA GLU A 56 14.58 7.82 3.45
C GLU A 56 14.35 6.39 3.97
N VAL A 57 15.45 5.74 4.32
CA VAL A 57 15.42 4.42 4.97
C VAL A 57 15.36 4.64 6.48
N ALA A 58 14.16 4.89 7.00
CA ALA A 58 13.95 5.15 8.43
C ALA A 58 13.70 3.88 9.25
N VAL A 59 12.92 2.94 8.70
CA VAL A 59 12.52 1.69 9.35
C VAL A 59 12.51 0.57 8.33
N LEU A 60 13.05 -0.59 8.70
CA LEU A 60 12.97 -1.84 7.91
C LEU A 60 12.35 -2.94 8.77
N ASN A 61 11.03 -2.85 8.99
CA ASN A 61 10.31 -3.77 9.87
C ASN A 61 8.89 -4.03 9.34
N PRO A 62 8.42 -5.29 9.26
CA PRO A 62 7.13 -5.64 8.67
C PRO A 62 5.91 -5.10 9.44
N LEU A 63 6.08 -4.68 10.69
CA LEU A 63 4.99 -4.11 11.49
C LEU A 63 4.79 -2.59 11.27
N PHE A 64 5.63 -1.96 10.42
CA PHE A 64 5.60 -0.53 10.11
C PHE A 64 5.50 -0.23 8.61
N VAL A 65 4.92 -1.15 7.84
CA VAL A 65 4.82 -1.03 6.35
C VAL A 65 3.99 0.17 5.88
N ASP A 66 3.09 0.68 6.71
CA ASP A 66 2.24 1.81 6.37
C ASP A 66 2.96 3.17 6.40
N PHE A 67 4.12 3.22 7.05
CA PHE A 67 4.87 4.46 7.25
C PHE A 67 5.73 4.85 6.05
N SER A 68 6.19 3.88 5.24
CA SER A 68 7.10 4.12 4.13
C SER A 68 6.91 3.08 3.03
N GLN A 69 6.97 3.54 1.76
CA GLN A 69 6.97 2.63 0.62
C GLN A 69 8.21 1.74 0.62
N ILE A 70 9.37 2.31 0.93
CA ILE A 70 10.65 1.58 1.00
C ILE A 70 10.54 0.42 1.98
N ASN A 71 10.00 0.68 3.18
CA ASN A 71 9.77 -0.37 4.16
C ASN A 71 8.76 -1.41 3.68
N ARG A 72 7.72 -0.99 2.98
CA ARG A 72 6.72 -1.90 2.41
C ARG A 72 7.32 -2.84 1.37
N ASP A 73 8.11 -2.31 0.44
CA ASP A 73 8.73 -3.08 -0.63
C ASP A 73 9.81 -4.01 -0.07
N PHE A 74 10.67 -3.50 0.83
CA PHE A 74 11.62 -4.32 1.59
C PHE A 74 10.92 -5.45 2.36
N SER A 75 9.88 -5.11 3.12
CA SER A 75 9.19 -6.10 3.98
C SER A 75 8.53 -7.21 3.18
N ARG A 76 7.98 -6.92 2.00
CA ARG A 76 7.41 -7.93 1.09
C ARG A 76 8.44 -8.90 0.53
N LEU A 77 9.68 -8.46 0.40
CA LEU A 77 10.78 -9.31 -0.09
C LEU A 77 11.39 -10.14 1.04
N VAL A 78 11.44 -9.61 2.26
CA VAL A 78 12.18 -10.22 3.38
C VAL A 78 11.29 -11.01 4.33
N TYR A 79 10.03 -10.62 4.50
CA TYR A 79 9.11 -11.25 5.45
C TYR A 79 7.92 -11.91 4.77
N SER A 80 7.36 -12.94 5.40
CA SER A 80 6.09 -13.55 5.03
C SER A 80 5.07 -13.41 6.15
N GLY A 81 3.79 -13.29 5.78
CA GLY A 81 2.65 -13.34 6.69
C GLY A 81 2.04 -14.74 6.76
N LEU A 82 0.93 -14.87 7.48
CA LEU A 82 0.14 -16.10 7.47
C LEU A 82 -0.52 -16.32 6.11
N THR A 83 -0.94 -15.22 5.48
CA THR A 83 -1.52 -15.18 4.13
C THR A 83 -0.78 -14.15 3.27
N HIS A 84 -1.00 -14.21 1.96
CA HIS A 84 -0.59 -13.15 1.03
C HIS A 84 -1.75 -12.77 0.10
N TYR A 85 -1.74 -11.53 -0.42
CA TYR A 85 -2.73 -11.09 -1.39
C TYR A 85 -2.28 -11.43 -2.81
N ASN A 86 -3.15 -12.12 -3.56
CA ASN A 86 -2.96 -12.38 -4.98
C ASN A 86 -3.67 -11.28 -5.78
N PRO A 87 -2.94 -10.33 -6.42
CA PRO A 87 -3.56 -9.20 -7.13
C PRO A 87 -4.27 -9.60 -8.42
N VAL A 88 -3.90 -10.73 -9.03
CA VAL A 88 -4.51 -11.23 -10.26
C VAL A 88 -5.89 -11.84 -9.96
N LYS A 89 -5.96 -12.67 -8.91
CA LYS A 89 -7.21 -13.31 -8.49
C LYS A 89 -8.05 -12.42 -7.57
N LYS A 90 -7.45 -11.35 -7.02
CA LYS A 90 -8.06 -10.43 -6.03
C LYS A 90 -8.55 -11.14 -4.77
N ILE A 91 -7.80 -12.13 -4.29
CA ILE A 91 -8.09 -12.93 -3.09
C ILE A 91 -6.85 -13.04 -2.19
N PHE A 92 -7.08 -13.38 -0.92
CA PHE A 92 -6.03 -13.79 0.00
C PHE A 92 -5.78 -15.29 -0.15
N GLU A 93 -4.53 -15.67 -0.31
CA GLU A 93 -4.09 -17.07 -0.46
C GLU A 93 -3.18 -17.47 0.71
N PRO A 94 -3.06 -18.78 1.00
CA PRO A 94 -2.14 -19.30 2.01
C PRO A 94 -0.69 -18.94 1.73
N ASP A 95 -0.01 -18.30 2.71
CA ASP A 95 1.45 -18.05 2.69
C ASP A 95 2.17 -19.00 3.66
N LEU A 96 2.52 -18.59 4.87
CA LEU A 96 3.10 -19.48 5.89
C LEU A 96 2.08 -20.52 6.40
N ALA A 97 0.78 -20.22 6.35
CA ALA A 97 -0.28 -21.06 6.86
C ALA A 97 -1.39 -21.31 5.84
N THR A 98 -2.04 -22.45 5.93
CA THR A 98 -3.40 -22.64 5.44
C THR A 98 -4.38 -22.13 6.47
N PHE A 99 -5.59 -21.74 6.05
CA PHE A 99 -6.60 -21.21 6.97
C PHE A 99 -7.97 -21.83 6.75
N ALA A 100 -8.76 -21.84 7.83
CA ALA A 100 -10.19 -22.14 7.84
C ALA A 100 -10.91 -21.02 8.58
N ILE A 101 -12.14 -20.73 8.17
CA ILE A 101 -12.99 -19.66 8.72
C ILE A 101 -14.27 -20.31 9.22
N SER A 102 -14.71 -19.97 10.43
CA SER A 102 -16.00 -20.41 10.98
C SER A 102 -17.18 -19.87 10.16
N GLU A 103 -18.33 -20.53 10.23
CA GLU A 103 -19.54 -20.14 9.48
C GLU A 103 -20.04 -18.74 9.86
N ASP A 104 -19.85 -18.33 11.09
CA ASP A 104 -20.21 -17.00 11.61
C ASP A 104 -19.15 -15.93 11.37
N VAL A 105 -18.03 -16.31 10.72
CA VAL A 105 -16.91 -15.42 10.36
C VAL A 105 -16.28 -14.71 11.56
N THR A 106 -16.32 -15.37 12.73
CA THR A 106 -15.70 -14.85 13.98
C THR A 106 -14.41 -15.57 14.33
N GLU A 107 -14.18 -16.82 13.88
CA GLU A 107 -12.96 -17.56 14.17
C GLU A 107 -12.19 -17.89 12.89
N TYR A 108 -10.88 -17.63 12.93
CA TYR A 108 -9.93 -17.94 11.89
C TYR A 108 -8.86 -18.88 12.44
N THR A 109 -8.86 -20.11 11.96
CA THR A 109 -7.87 -21.13 12.32
C THR A 109 -6.76 -21.17 11.27
N PHE A 110 -5.51 -20.90 11.67
CA PHE A 110 -4.34 -20.98 10.80
C PHE A 110 -3.50 -22.19 11.15
N LYS A 111 -3.13 -22.97 10.12
CA LYS A 111 -2.24 -24.12 10.26
C LYS A 111 -0.97 -23.90 9.47
N LEU A 112 0.15 -23.70 10.19
CA LEU A 112 1.48 -23.49 9.61
C LEU A 112 1.90 -24.67 8.75
N LYS A 113 2.54 -24.39 7.63
CA LYS A 113 3.19 -25.40 6.79
C LYS A 113 4.34 -26.03 7.60
N LYS A 114 4.59 -27.32 7.41
CA LYS A 114 5.69 -28.01 8.06
C LYS A 114 7.04 -27.67 7.42
N GLY A 115 8.08 -27.59 8.23
CA GLY A 115 9.45 -27.39 7.74
C GLY A 115 9.80 -25.95 7.39
N LEU A 116 8.95 -24.98 7.74
CA LEU A 116 9.24 -23.55 7.60
C LEU A 116 10.49 -23.15 8.37
N LYS A 117 11.31 -22.30 7.78
CA LYS A 117 12.57 -21.82 8.35
C LYS A 117 12.70 -20.30 8.19
N TRP A 118 13.25 -19.67 9.21
CA TRP A 118 13.79 -18.33 9.14
C TRP A 118 15.05 -18.29 8.26
N HIS A 119 15.47 -17.10 7.85
CA HIS A 119 16.68 -16.91 7.02
C HIS A 119 17.95 -17.41 7.72
N ASP A 120 17.99 -17.42 9.04
CA ASP A 120 19.08 -17.97 9.86
C ASP A 120 19.01 -19.49 10.06
N GLY A 121 17.97 -20.15 9.53
CA GLY A 121 17.77 -21.58 9.58
C GLY A 121 16.98 -22.10 10.79
N GLN A 122 16.58 -21.26 11.75
CA GLN A 122 15.70 -21.65 12.85
C GLN A 122 14.30 -21.99 12.36
N SER A 123 13.58 -22.85 13.09
CA SER A 123 12.22 -23.26 12.69
C SER A 123 11.20 -22.19 13.06
N ILE A 124 10.22 -21.97 12.15
CA ILE A 124 9.07 -21.14 12.41
C ILE A 124 7.98 -21.97 13.05
N THR A 125 7.43 -21.49 14.15
CA THR A 125 6.34 -22.11 14.91
C THR A 125 5.26 -21.10 15.25
N THR A 126 4.16 -21.58 15.85
CA THR A 126 3.10 -20.70 16.35
C THR A 126 3.55 -19.81 17.50
N ASP A 127 4.68 -20.10 18.16
CA ASP A 127 5.27 -19.19 19.14
C ASP A 127 5.70 -17.86 18.52
N ASP A 128 6.19 -17.86 17.27
CA ASP A 128 6.54 -16.64 16.54
C ASP A 128 5.29 -15.85 16.17
N VAL A 129 4.21 -16.55 15.81
CA VAL A 129 2.91 -15.93 15.49
C VAL A 129 2.32 -15.26 16.72
N VAL A 130 2.22 -16.00 17.84
CA VAL A 130 1.70 -15.44 19.10
C VAL A 130 2.56 -14.28 19.57
N PHE A 131 3.88 -14.42 19.54
CA PHE A 131 4.79 -13.34 19.86
C PHE A 131 4.51 -12.09 19.03
N THR A 132 4.39 -12.21 17.72
CA THR A 132 4.17 -11.06 16.83
C THR A 132 2.86 -10.33 17.12
N PHE A 133 1.76 -11.08 17.17
CA PHE A 133 0.42 -10.47 17.27
C PHE A 133 -0.02 -10.18 18.71
N ASN A 134 0.35 -11.03 19.67
CA ASN A 134 -0.11 -10.89 21.05
C ASN A 134 0.91 -10.16 21.93
N ASP A 135 2.21 -10.54 21.85
CA ASP A 135 3.22 -9.99 22.74
C ASP A 135 3.77 -8.65 22.25
N VAL A 136 3.82 -8.41 20.89
CA VAL A 136 4.32 -7.16 20.31
C VAL A 136 3.19 -6.22 19.91
N ILE A 137 2.32 -6.62 18.95
CA ILE A 137 1.32 -5.70 18.39
C ILE A 137 0.31 -5.24 19.43
N LYS A 138 -0.11 -6.09 20.36
CA LYS A 138 -1.08 -5.74 21.41
C LYS A 138 -0.44 -5.09 22.64
N ASP A 139 0.88 -4.97 22.72
CA ASP A 139 1.53 -4.29 23.83
C ASP A 139 1.15 -2.79 23.84
N PRO A 140 0.80 -2.21 25.00
CA PRO A 140 0.44 -0.80 25.11
C PRO A 140 1.53 0.18 24.64
N ASN A 141 2.80 -0.24 24.66
CA ASN A 141 3.94 0.58 24.24
C ASN A 141 4.28 0.40 22.75
N PHE A 142 3.51 -0.38 22.00
CA PHE A 142 3.77 -0.58 20.57
C PHE A 142 3.49 0.70 19.78
N ALA A 143 4.49 1.18 19.04
CA ALA A 143 4.45 2.49 18.40
C ALA A 143 3.46 2.60 17.21
N ASN A 144 3.11 1.50 16.53
CA ASN A 144 2.11 1.51 15.47
C ASN A 144 0.69 1.31 16.04
N THR A 145 0.10 2.39 16.53
CA THR A 145 -1.24 2.37 17.15
C THR A 145 -2.36 1.98 16.19
N LEU A 146 -2.18 2.20 14.88
CA LEU A 146 -3.16 1.76 13.87
C LEU A 146 -3.21 0.24 13.79
N LEU A 147 -2.05 -0.40 13.66
CA LEU A 147 -1.95 -1.86 13.64
C LEU A 147 -2.36 -2.46 14.99
N GLN A 148 -1.99 -1.83 16.11
CA GLN A 148 -2.43 -2.23 17.45
C GLN A 148 -3.96 -2.24 17.55
N GLY A 149 -4.63 -1.18 17.08
CA GLY A 149 -6.09 -1.07 17.09
C GLY A 149 -6.79 -2.18 16.31
N VAL A 150 -6.21 -2.66 15.21
CA VAL A 150 -6.75 -3.78 14.42
C VAL A 150 -6.84 -5.08 15.23
N PHE A 151 -5.88 -5.32 16.12
CA PHE A 151 -5.79 -6.56 16.89
C PHE A 151 -6.21 -6.41 18.35
N ALA A 152 -6.61 -5.22 18.81
CA ALA A 152 -6.93 -4.95 20.23
C ALA A 152 -7.95 -5.94 20.81
N ASP A 153 -9.05 -6.19 20.08
CA ASP A 153 -10.17 -7.05 20.52
C ASP A 153 -10.08 -8.46 19.90
N VAL A 154 -8.95 -8.85 19.33
CA VAL A 154 -8.75 -10.17 18.74
C VAL A 154 -8.12 -11.09 19.77
N GLU A 155 -8.76 -12.20 20.11
CA GLU A 155 -8.19 -13.24 20.98
C GLU A 155 -7.32 -14.19 20.13
N ILE A 156 -6.07 -14.42 20.54
CA ILE A 156 -5.10 -15.21 19.79
C ILE A 156 -4.62 -16.36 20.67
N ASN A 157 -4.98 -17.59 20.26
CA ASN A 157 -4.72 -18.79 21.06
C ASN A 157 -3.84 -19.78 20.30
N LYS A 158 -2.69 -20.13 20.88
CA LYS A 158 -1.86 -21.25 20.43
C LYS A 158 -2.57 -22.56 20.78
N ILE A 159 -2.83 -23.40 19.78
CA ILE A 159 -3.38 -24.74 19.96
C ILE A 159 -2.24 -25.76 20.07
N ASP A 160 -1.30 -25.69 19.14
CA ASP A 160 -0.07 -26.49 19.11
C ASP A 160 1.04 -25.74 18.36
N ASP A 161 2.20 -26.36 18.12
CA ASP A 161 3.35 -25.70 17.45
C ASP A 161 3.07 -25.34 15.98
N TYR A 162 1.96 -25.78 15.41
CA TYR A 162 1.59 -25.52 14.02
C TYR A 162 0.19 -24.94 13.86
N THR A 163 -0.61 -24.87 14.93
CA THR A 163 -2.02 -24.42 14.85
C THR A 163 -2.25 -23.26 15.80
N VAL A 164 -2.78 -22.16 15.30
CA VAL A 164 -3.18 -20.97 16.05
C VAL A 164 -4.56 -20.51 15.63
N THR A 165 -5.39 -20.03 16.56
CA THR A 165 -6.70 -19.44 16.29
C THR A 165 -6.70 -17.95 16.60
N PHE A 166 -7.43 -17.21 15.79
CA PHE A 166 -7.75 -15.79 15.99
C PHE A 166 -9.28 -15.69 16.12
N THR A 167 -9.76 -15.28 17.28
CA THR A 167 -11.18 -15.12 17.55
C THR A 167 -11.53 -13.64 17.66
N LEU A 168 -12.48 -13.19 16.86
CA LEU A 168 -12.95 -11.82 16.78
C LEU A 168 -14.21 -11.62 17.61
N SER A 169 -14.38 -10.48 18.22
CA SER A 169 -15.58 -10.10 18.96
C SER A 169 -16.82 -9.93 18.06
N GLN A 170 -16.61 -9.68 16.77
CA GLN A 170 -17.67 -9.52 15.76
C GLN A 170 -17.21 -10.09 14.41
N PRO A 171 -18.15 -10.55 13.55
CA PRO A 171 -17.82 -11.04 12.20
C PRO A 171 -17.07 -9.99 11.38
N ASN A 172 -15.97 -10.38 10.76
CA ASN A 172 -15.20 -9.51 9.88
C ASN A 172 -14.64 -10.28 8.67
N ALA A 173 -15.33 -10.23 7.55
CA ALA A 173 -14.91 -10.88 6.30
C ALA A 173 -13.58 -10.35 5.73
N PHE A 174 -13.15 -9.15 6.14
CA PHE A 174 -11.89 -8.54 5.69
C PHE A 174 -10.71 -8.87 6.61
N PHE A 175 -10.89 -9.65 7.67
CA PHE A 175 -9.83 -9.94 8.65
C PHE A 175 -8.57 -10.54 8.01
N LEU A 176 -8.70 -11.36 6.96
CA LEU A 176 -7.57 -11.93 6.24
C LEU A 176 -6.59 -10.86 5.69
N SER A 177 -7.07 -9.64 5.41
CA SER A 177 -6.19 -8.56 4.98
C SER A 177 -5.15 -8.14 6.03
N ASN A 178 -5.42 -8.40 7.30
CA ASN A 178 -4.53 -8.08 8.40
C ASN A 178 -3.51 -9.21 8.65
N THR A 179 -3.75 -10.41 8.14
CA THR A 179 -2.88 -11.58 8.32
C THR A 179 -1.76 -11.69 7.28
N ILE A 180 -1.69 -10.71 6.34
CA ILE A 180 -0.53 -10.50 5.46
C ILE A 180 0.64 -9.83 6.19
N THR A 181 0.41 -9.31 7.41
CA THR A 181 1.44 -8.74 8.27
C THR A 181 2.57 -9.75 8.45
N GLY A 182 3.80 -9.32 8.16
CA GLY A 182 4.97 -10.19 8.28
C GLY A 182 5.22 -10.60 9.73
N ILE A 183 5.52 -11.88 9.94
CA ILE A 183 5.79 -12.44 11.26
C ILE A 183 7.21 -12.08 11.70
N LEU A 184 7.41 -11.78 12.99
CA LEU A 184 8.71 -11.55 13.59
C LEU A 184 9.29 -12.83 14.21
N PRO A 185 10.61 -13.09 14.07
CA PRO A 185 11.26 -14.20 14.74
C PRO A 185 11.39 -13.92 16.25
N LYS A 186 10.64 -14.65 17.07
CA LYS A 186 10.64 -14.51 18.53
C LYS A 186 12.05 -14.58 19.13
N HIS A 187 12.89 -15.48 18.62
CA HIS A 187 14.25 -15.66 19.14
C HIS A 187 15.17 -14.45 18.93
N VAL A 188 14.83 -13.57 17.95
CA VAL A 188 15.57 -12.33 17.69
C VAL A 188 15.02 -11.17 18.52
N TYR A 189 13.70 -11.07 18.66
CA TYR A 189 13.03 -9.87 19.19
C TYR A 189 12.59 -9.98 20.66
N LYS A 190 12.56 -11.18 21.26
CA LYS A 190 11.98 -11.41 22.59
C LYS A 190 12.64 -10.62 23.75
N ASP A 191 13.91 -10.25 23.59
CA ASP A 191 14.68 -9.53 24.60
C ASP A 191 14.76 -8.01 24.29
N ILE A 192 14.04 -7.54 23.26
CA ILE A 192 14.00 -6.14 22.85
C ILE A 192 12.73 -5.51 23.42
N PRO A 193 12.82 -4.37 24.13
CA PRO A 193 11.65 -3.62 24.56
C PRO A 193 10.75 -3.26 23.38
N VAL A 194 9.42 -3.43 23.53
CA VAL A 194 8.46 -3.28 22.42
C VAL A 194 8.48 -1.87 21.84
N GLU A 195 8.68 -0.85 22.66
CA GLU A 195 8.81 0.55 22.25
C GLU A 195 10.03 0.83 21.35
N LEU A 196 11.04 -0.05 21.37
CA LEU A 196 12.23 0.05 20.52
C LEU A 196 12.10 -0.77 19.22
N ILE A 197 11.06 -1.60 19.10
CA ILE A 197 10.81 -2.33 17.85
C ILE A 197 10.41 -1.34 16.76
N GLY A 198 11.26 -1.20 15.73
CA GLY A 198 11.06 -0.27 14.62
C GLY A 198 11.65 1.13 14.83
N SER A 199 12.31 1.40 15.96
CA SER A 199 12.96 2.68 16.22
C SER A 199 14.34 2.82 15.55
N GLU A 200 15.04 1.69 15.35
CA GLU A 200 16.37 1.65 14.76
C GLU A 200 16.51 0.48 13.78
N ILE A 201 17.33 0.69 12.74
CA ILE A 201 17.72 -0.36 11.82
C ILE A 201 18.93 -1.09 12.40
N ASN A 202 18.76 -2.36 12.68
CA ASN A 202 19.83 -3.22 13.13
C ASN A 202 19.91 -4.45 12.22
N ASP A 203 21.00 -4.58 11.49
CA ASP A 203 21.21 -5.64 10.50
C ASP A 203 20.96 -7.05 11.08
N LYS A 204 21.30 -7.26 12.36
CA LYS A 204 21.09 -8.56 13.03
C LYS A 204 19.62 -8.88 13.28
N MET A 205 18.75 -7.87 13.22
CA MET A 205 17.31 -8.02 13.42
C MET A 205 16.57 -8.24 12.10
N LEU A 206 17.20 -8.00 10.94
CA LEU A 206 16.58 -8.12 9.62
C LEU A 206 16.52 -9.58 9.14
N ILE A 207 16.06 -10.47 10.02
CA ILE A 207 15.85 -11.89 9.77
C ILE A 207 14.38 -12.11 9.46
N GLY A 208 14.08 -12.57 8.25
CA GLY A 208 12.73 -12.85 7.80
C GLY A 208 12.53 -14.28 7.36
N SER A 209 11.42 -14.51 6.66
CA SER A 209 11.01 -15.81 6.11
C SER A 209 10.59 -15.70 4.63
N GLY A 210 10.78 -14.53 4.03
CA GLY A 210 10.42 -14.19 2.67
C GLY A 210 11.36 -14.77 1.61
N PRO A 211 11.11 -14.43 0.33
CA PRO A 211 11.90 -14.94 -0.80
C PRO A 211 13.35 -14.44 -0.81
N TYR A 212 13.63 -13.31 -0.21
CA TYR A 212 14.98 -12.72 -0.17
C TYR A 212 15.41 -12.46 1.26
N GLN A 213 16.66 -12.74 1.56
CA GLN A 213 17.30 -12.43 2.83
C GLN A 213 18.12 -11.14 2.73
N PHE A 214 18.12 -10.35 3.79
CA PHE A 214 18.96 -9.16 3.91
C PHE A 214 20.44 -9.55 3.94
N GLU A 215 21.26 -8.80 3.18
CA GLU A 215 22.72 -9.01 3.16
C GLU A 215 23.49 -7.79 3.67
N SER A 216 23.13 -6.58 3.22
CA SER A 216 23.78 -5.36 3.69
C SER A 216 22.96 -4.10 3.39
N LEU A 217 23.15 -3.08 4.24
CA LEU A 217 22.74 -1.70 4.00
C LEU A 217 24.00 -0.82 4.00
N LYS A 218 24.19 -0.03 2.97
CA LYS A 218 25.30 0.90 2.83
C LYS A 218 24.78 2.26 2.37
N GLN A 219 25.37 3.33 2.89
CA GLN A 219 25.14 4.68 2.38
C GLN A 219 26.34 5.12 1.56
N THR A 220 26.08 5.64 0.39
CA THR A 220 27.11 6.19 -0.51
C THR A 220 27.42 7.65 -0.13
N GLU A 221 28.50 8.21 -0.68
CA GLU A 221 28.94 9.59 -0.38
C GLU A 221 27.89 10.64 -0.80
N ASN A 222 27.08 10.36 -1.80
CA ASN A 222 25.99 11.24 -2.26
C ASN A 222 24.67 11.05 -1.49
N GLY A 223 24.68 10.26 -0.41
CA GLY A 223 23.52 10.05 0.46
C GLY A 223 22.56 8.95 -0.02
N THR A 224 22.82 8.29 -1.14
CA THR A 224 22.01 7.14 -1.60
C THR A 224 22.21 5.94 -0.68
N ASN A 225 21.12 5.33 -0.22
CA ASN A 225 21.19 4.08 0.52
C ASN A 225 21.05 2.88 -0.42
N GLU A 226 21.90 1.90 -0.27
CA GLU A 226 21.94 0.67 -1.05
C GLU A 226 21.63 -0.53 -0.14
N ILE A 227 20.47 -1.16 -0.35
CA ILE A 227 20.02 -2.34 0.38
C ILE A 227 20.19 -3.55 -0.54
N LEU A 228 21.13 -4.42 -0.22
CA LEU A 228 21.37 -5.65 -0.97
C LEU A 228 20.60 -6.81 -0.34
N LEU A 229 19.83 -7.50 -1.16
CA LEU A 229 19.07 -8.68 -0.80
C LEU A 229 19.53 -9.87 -1.64
N LYS A 230 19.65 -11.06 -1.03
CA LYS A 230 19.99 -12.32 -1.70
C LYS A 230 18.85 -13.31 -1.68
N ALA A 231 18.68 -14.05 -2.75
CA ALA A 231 17.66 -15.10 -2.86
C ALA A 231 17.79 -16.14 -1.75
N TYR A 232 16.74 -16.36 -0.99
CA TYR A 232 16.68 -17.39 0.03
C TYR A 232 16.37 -18.75 -0.61
N LYS A 233 17.36 -19.65 -0.59
CA LYS A 233 17.27 -20.94 -1.31
C LYS A 233 16.20 -21.87 -0.75
N ASN A 234 15.89 -21.73 0.54
CA ASN A 234 14.92 -22.58 1.26
C ASN A 234 13.54 -21.91 1.38
N TYR A 235 13.24 -20.92 0.55
CA TYR A 235 11.93 -20.27 0.56
C TYR A 235 10.83 -21.29 0.26
N HIS A 236 9.75 -21.26 1.02
CA HIS A 236 8.71 -22.30 1.01
C HIS A 236 7.89 -22.39 -0.29
N PHE A 237 7.91 -21.38 -1.14
CA PHE A 237 7.36 -21.43 -2.50
C PHE A 237 8.42 -21.79 -3.57
N GLY A 238 9.60 -22.19 -3.14
CA GLY A 238 10.70 -22.51 -4.04
C GLY A 238 11.70 -21.37 -4.20
N LYS A 239 12.83 -21.67 -4.84
CA LYS A 239 13.92 -20.72 -5.02
C LYS A 239 13.49 -19.56 -5.90
N PRO A 240 13.71 -18.28 -5.48
CA PRO A 240 13.46 -17.10 -6.30
C PRO A 240 14.24 -17.10 -7.61
N GLY A 241 13.66 -16.51 -8.67
CA GLY A 241 14.27 -16.45 -10.00
C GLY A 241 15.49 -15.54 -10.08
N LEU A 242 15.43 -14.36 -9.43
CA LEU A 242 16.56 -13.43 -9.35
C LEU A 242 17.49 -13.86 -8.21
N LYS A 243 18.80 -13.76 -8.45
CA LYS A 243 19.81 -14.14 -7.44
C LYS A 243 19.97 -13.09 -6.37
N GLU A 244 19.96 -11.82 -6.78
CA GLU A 244 20.15 -10.65 -5.92
C GLU A 244 19.25 -9.51 -6.37
N ILE A 245 18.76 -8.74 -5.40
CA ILE A 245 18.02 -7.49 -5.61
C ILE A 245 18.78 -6.39 -4.87
N LEU A 246 19.05 -5.29 -5.56
CA LEU A 246 19.61 -4.08 -4.99
C LEU A 246 18.54 -3.00 -4.99
N LEU A 247 18.07 -2.60 -3.81
CA LEU A 247 17.21 -1.44 -3.65
C LEU A 247 18.09 -0.20 -3.44
N LYS A 248 18.11 0.71 -4.43
CA LYS A 248 18.81 1.99 -4.33
C LYS A 248 17.81 3.07 -3.94
N VAL A 249 17.97 3.60 -2.74
CA VAL A 249 17.10 4.65 -2.20
C VAL A 249 17.79 5.99 -2.31
N PHE A 250 17.29 6.80 -3.23
CA PHE A 250 17.85 8.12 -3.55
C PHE A 250 17.22 9.22 -2.67
N PRO A 251 17.99 10.26 -2.28
CA PRO A 251 17.45 11.38 -1.53
C PRO A 251 16.39 12.19 -2.30
N SER A 252 16.48 12.22 -3.64
CA SER A 252 15.59 13.00 -4.50
C SER A 252 15.34 12.34 -5.87
N ASP A 253 14.27 12.77 -6.54
CA ASP A 253 14.00 12.39 -7.93
C ASP A 253 15.13 12.82 -8.89
N ALA A 254 15.81 13.90 -8.60
CA ALA A 254 16.93 14.39 -9.43
C ALA A 254 18.13 13.43 -9.34
N ASP A 255 18.45 12.93 -8.15
CA ASP A 255 19.52 11.96 -7.95
C ASP A 255 19.21 10.63 -8.62
N LEU A 256 17.93 10.18 -8.51
CA LEU A 256 17.46 8.97 -9.18
C LEU A 256 17.57 9.10 -10.71
N LEU A 257 17.15 10.25 -11.28
CA LEU A 257 17.25 10.52 -12.71
C LEU A 257 18.70 10.54 -13.20
N ALA A 258 19.61 11.07 -12.39
CA ALA A 258 21.05 11.11 -12.74
C ALA A 258 21.66 9.70 -12.83
N ASP A 259 21.14 8.74 -12.06
CA ASP A 259 21.65 7.36 -11.98
C ASP A 259 20.80 6.33 -12.77
N GLN A 260 19.83 6.82 -13.58
CA GLN A 260 18.82 5.99 -14.25
C GLN A 260 19.41 4.84 -15.10
N ALA A 261 20.58 5.05 -15.70
CA ALA A 261 21.24 4.04 -16.53
C ALA A 261 21.63 2.77 -15.76
N MET A 262 21.73 2.85 -14.43
CA MET A 262 22.08 1.74 -13.54
C MET A 262 20.86 1.00 -12.98
N LEU A 263 19.63 1.46 -13.32
CA LEU A 263 18.39 0.91 -12.78
C LEU A 263 17.72 -0.03 -13.78
N ASN A 264 17.15 -1.12 -13.26
CA ASN A 264 16.30 -2.02 -14.03
C ASN A 264 14.82 -1.65 -13.91
N SER A 265 14.41 -1.08 -12.78
CA SER A 265 13.05 -0.59 -12.58
C SER A 265 12.97 0.56 -11.59
N ILE A 266 11.87 1.30 -11.69
CA ILE A 266 11.44 2.31 -10.74
C ILE A 266 9.95 2.06 -10.52
N PRO A 267 9.57 1.51 -9.36
CA PRO A 267 8.20 1.01 -9.16
C PRO A 267 7.18 2.12 -8.99
N GLN A 268 7.62 3.31 -8.58
CA GLN A 268 6.71 4.44 -8.37
C GLN A 268 7.41 5.75 -8.73
N LEU A 269 6.83 6.44 -9.70
CA LEU A 269 7.30 7.74 -10.16
C LEU A 269 6.10 8.60 -10.55
N GLY A 270 6.13 9.90 -10.17
CA GLY A 270 5.09 10.83 -10.62
C GLY A 270 5.14 11.03 -12.14
N SER A 271 3.98 11.24 -12.77
CA SER A 271 3.84 11.32 -14.24
C SER A 271 4.75 12.37 -14.88
N GLU A 272 5.00 13.48 -14.21
CA GLU A 272 5.89 14.55 -14.71
C GLU A 272 7.36 14.12 -14.73
N ASN A 273 7.78 13.32 -13.76
CA ASN A 273 9.13 12.78 -13.70
C ASN A 273 9.30 11.60 -14.66
N ALA A 274 8.24 10.78 -14.85
CA ALA A 274 8.26 9.68 -15.82
C ALA A 274 8.56 10.17 -17.25
N LYS A 275 8.12 11.38 -17.63
CA LYS A 275 8.40 12.00 -18.93
C LYS A 275 9.88 12.36 -19.15
N LYS A 276 10.69 12.43 -18.08
CA LYS A 276 12.10 12.80 -18.13
C LYS A 276 13.03 11.60 -18.30
N PHE A 277 12.49 10.37 -18.23
CA PHE A 277 13.27 9.16 -18.44
C PHE A 277 13.61 8.95 -19.91
N ASP A 278 14.77 8.35 -20.15
CA ASP A 278 15.20 7.97 -21.47
C ASP A 278 14.29 6.91 -22.09
N THR A 279 14.30 6.81 -23.42
CA THR A 279 13.47 5.91 -24.23
C THR A 279 13.69 4.42 -23.95
N ASP A 280 14.70 4.06 -23.18
CA ASP A 280 15.02 2.68 -22.81
C ASP A 280 14.07 2.09 -21.73
N PHE A 281 13.23 2.92 -21.10
CA PHE A 281 12.26 2.46 -20.11
C PHE A 281 10.86 2.32 -20.69
N GLU A 282 10.21 1.18 -20.42
CA GLU A 282 8.77 1.01 -20.64
C GLU A 282 8.01 1.58 -19.45
N VAL A 283 7.22 2.64 -19.68
CA VAL A 283 6.36 3.24 -18.64
C VAL A 283 5.03 2.52 -18.61
N LYS A 284 4.62 2.07 -17.42
CA LYS A 284 3.31 1.45 -17.18
C LYS A 284 2.56 2.22 -16.10
N ASP A 285 1.41 2.76 -16.45
CA ASP A 285 0.51 3.39 -15.51
C ASP A 285 -0.28 2.34 -14.74
N TYR A 286 -0.41 2.52 -13.42
CA TYR A 286 -1.26 1.71 -12.58
C TYR A 286 -1.90 2.55 -11.47
N GLN A 287 -3.10 2.15 -11.05
CA GLN A 287 -3.81 2.83 -9.98
C GLN A 287 -3.39 2.24 -8.63
N LEU A 288 -2.96 3.11 -7.73
CA LEU A 288 -2.78 2.75 -6.33
C LEU A 288 -4.15 2.74 -5.62
N PRO A 289 -4.43 1.75 -4.75
CA PRO A 289 -5.65 1.73 -3.95
C PRO A 289 -5.54 2.71 -2.76
N GLN A 290 -5.19 3.95 -3.06
CA GLN A 290 -5.04 5.04 -2.11
C GLN A 290 -5.89 6.21 -2.55
N TYR A 291 -6.46 6.93 -1.59
CA TYR A 291 -7.25 8.13 -1.86
C TYR A 291 -7.01 9.20 -0.80
N THR A 292 -7.08 10.45 -1.22
CA THR A 292 -7.11 11.60 -0.32
C THR A 292 -8.56 11.98 -0.06
N ALA A 293 -8.96 12.09 1.19
CA ALA A 293 -10.34 12.36 1.59
C ALA A 293 -10.41 13.41 2.70
N LEU A 294 -11.49 14.19 2.67
CA LEU A 294 -11.87 15.05 3.78
C LEU A 294 -12.86 14.30 4.70
N PHE A 295 -12.44 14.09 5.95
CA PHE A 295 -13.27 13.48 6.98
C PHE A 295 -13.99 14.58 7.78
N LEU A 296 -15.30 14.42 7.98
CA LEU A 296 -16.13 15.39 8.69
C LEU A 296 -16.48 14.86 10.08
N ASN A 297 -16.14 15.63 11.12
CA ASN A 297 -16.51 15.30 12.49
C ASN A 297 -18.02 15.54 12.70
N GLN A 298 -18.81 14.47 12.76
CA GLN A 298 -20.27 14.55 12.91
C GLN A 298 -20.73 14.92 14.34
N GLU A 299 -19.84 14.97 15.31
CA GLU A 299 -20.15 15.51 16.65
C GLU A 299 -20.22 17.05 16.65
N ASN A 300 -19.67 17.70 15.63
CA ASN A 300 -19.89 19.12 15.41
C ASN A 300 -21.37 19.35 15.04
N PRO A 301 -22.12 20.19 15.80
CA PRO A 301 -23.55 20.38 15.59
C PRO A 301 -23.92 20.79 14.16
N SER A 302 -23.12 21.65 13.51
CA SER A 302 -23.38 22.08 12.14
C SER A 302 -23.14 20.97 11.12
N LEU A 303 -22.21 20.02 11.39
CA LEU A 303 -21.90 18.86 10.54
C LEU A 303 -22.76 17.63 10.82
N SER A 304 -23.61 17.65 11.86
CA SER A 304 -24.47 16.55 12.23
C SER A 304 -25.54 16.24 11.15
N THR A 305 -25.97 17.28 10.40
CA THR A 305 -27.00 17.11 9.36
C THR A 305 -26.41 16.64 8.04
N GLU A 306 -27.07 15.70 7.38
CA GLU A 306 -26.65 15.20 6.06
C GLU A 306 -26.64 16.32 5.02
N ARG A 307 -27.58 17.28 5.12
CA ARG A 307 -27.69 18.39 4.17
C ARG A 307 -26.43 19.27 4.17
N MET A 308 -25.92 19.65 5.35
CA MET A 308 -24.66 20.42 5.46
C MET A 308 -23.50 19.64 4.86
N ARG A 309 -23.37 18.34 5.17
CA ARG A 309 -22.28 17.52 4.63
C ARG A 309 -22.35 17.37 3.10
N LYS A 310 -23.56 17.32 2.51
CA LYS A 310 -23.76 17.34 1.05
C LYS A 310 -23.35 18.68 0.43
N ILE A 311 -23.65 19.80 1.08
CA ILE A 311 -23.22 21.14 0.64
C ILE A 311 -21.68 21.18 0.59
N LEU A 312 -21.00 20.79 1.68
CA LEU A 312 -19.54 20.76 1.70
C LEU A 312 -18.96 19.81 0.64
N LYS A 313 -19.51 18.60 0.48
CA LYS A 313 -19.08 17.67 -0.56
C LYS A 313 -19.13 18.29 -1.95
N ASN A 314 -20.18 19.06 -2.25
CA ASN A 314 -20.41 19.65 -3.57
C ASN A 314 -19.71 21.02 -3.73
N ALA A 315 -19.14 21.57 -2.65
CA ALA A 315 -18.40 22.83 -2.68
C ALA A 315 -17.04 22.70 -3.36
N PHE A 316 -16.46 21.50 -3.39
CA PHE A 316 -15.14 21.27 -3.97
C PHE A 316 -15.20 21.03 -5.47
N ASP A 317 -14.40 21.80 -6.22
CA ASP A 317 -14.23 21.59 -7.65
C ASP A 317 -13.25 20.47 -7.92
N LYS A 318 -13.78 19.26 -8.03
CA LYS A 318 -12.99 18.04 -8.25
C LYS A 318 -12.35 18.03 -9.63
N ASN A 319 -12.96 18.67 -10.64
CA ASN A 319 -12.38 18.77 -11.97
C ASN A 319 -11.14 19.67 -11.96
N TYR A 320 -11.16 20.76 -11.17
CA TYR A 320 -9.99 21.60 -10.96
C TYR A 320 -8.85 20.81 -10.26
N LEU A 321 -9.17 20.03 -9.23
CA LEU A 321 -8.18 19.21 -8.53
C LEU A 321 -7.56 18.15 -9.47
N GLU A 322 -8.37 17.47 -10.27
CA GLU A 322 -7.90 16.49 -11.26
C GLU A 322 -7.02 17.12 -12.35
N ALA A 323 -7.38 18.30 -12.83
CA ALA A 323 -6.58 19.04 -13.80
C ALA A 323 -5.24 19.55 -13.22
N THR A 324 -5.21 19.86 -11.92
CA THR A 324 -4.02 20.38 -11.25
C THR A 324 -3.10 19.24 -10.78
N LEU A 325 -3.68 18.14 -10.29
CA LEU A 325 -2.97 16.95 -9.83
C LEU A 325 -3.05 15.87 -10.90
N THR A 326 -2.21 15.99 -11.92
CA THR A 326 -2.30 15.20 -13.17
C THR A 326 -2.11 13.69 -13.01
N ASP A 327 -1.57 13.25 -11.86
CA ASP A 327 -1.38 11.85 -11.49
C ASP A 327 -2.50 11.33 -10.56
N LYS A 328 -3.56 12.11 -10.38
CA LYS A 328 -4.72 11.77 -9.53
C LYS A 328 -5.99 11.74 -10.35
N GLN A 329 -6.92 10.90 -9.91
CA GLN A 329 -8.28 10.85 -10.45
C GLN A 329 -9.26 11.28 -9.37
N ALA A 330 -10.12 12.24 -9.70
CA ALA A 330 -11.18 12.66 -8.81
C ALA A 330 -12.29 11.60 -8.75
N ILE A 331 -12.79 11.32 -7.55
CA ILE A 331 -13.88 10.37 -7.33
C ILE A 331 -15.11 11.05 -6.72
N GLY A 332 -16.30 10.67 -7.18
CA GLY A 332 -17.58 11.25 -6.74
C GLY A 332 -18.10 10.69 -5.42
N GLY A 333 -17.60 9.54 -4.98
CA GLY A 333 -18.11 8.83 -3.80
C GLY A 333 -17.03 8.07 -3.03
N PRO A 334 -17.38 7.44 -1.91
CA PRO A 334 -16.43 6.72 -1.06
C PRO A 334 -15.97 5.38 -1.64
N TYR A 335 -16.57 4.92 -2.73
CA TYR A 335 -16.31 3.62 -3.34
C TYR A 335 -15.64 3.80 -4.70
N PHE A 336 -14.32 4.02 -4.72
CA PHE A 336 -13.54 4.26 -5.94
C PHE A 336 -13.60 3.11 -6.97
N PHE A 337 -14.04 1.92 -6.56
CA PHE A 337 -14.21 0.75 -7.42
C PHE A 337 -15.60 0.63 -8.08
N LEU A 338 -16.54 1.56 -7.78
CA LEU A 338 -17.90 1.56 -8.33
C LEU A 338 -18.09 2.78 -9.23
N GLU A 339 -17.86 2.63 -10.54
CA GLU A 339 -17.93 3.71 -11.53
C GLU A 339 -19.29 4.44 -11.56
N GLU A 340 -20.39 3.72 -11.37
CA GLU A 340 -21.75 4.30 -11.40
C GLU A 340 -22.01 5.29 -10.26
N ILE A 341 -21.36 5.10 -9.11
CA ILE A 341 -21.53 5.95 -7.91
C ILE A 341 -20.57 7.13 -7.93
N ASN A 342 -19.55 7.09 -8.79
CA ASN A 342 -18.48 8.07 -8.83
C ASN A 342 -18.72 9.25 -9.78
N LYS A 343 -19.98 9.49 -10.23
CA LYS A 343 -20.28 10.69 -11.01
C LYS A 343 -20.02 11.94 -10.17
N ILE A 344 -19.18 12.81 -10.69
CA ILE A 344 -18.89 14.11 -10.10
C ILE A 344 -19.99 15.07 -10.51
N PRO A 345 -20.82 15.59 -9.58
CA PRO A 345 -21.81 16.59 -9.93
C PRO A 345 -21.12 17.90 -10.32
N ALA A 346 -21.72 18.63 -11.25
CA ALA A 346 -21.26 19.97 -11.58
C ALA A 346 -21.36 20.87 -10.33
N ARG A 347 -20.31 21.65 -10.07
CA ARG A 347 -20.28 22.61 -8.98
C ARG A 347 -21.18 23.79 -9.28
N ASP A 348 -22.13 24.09 -8.42
CA ASP A 348 -23.02 25.26 -8.50
C ASP A 348 -22.99 26.04 -7.18
N LEU A 349 -22.16 27.06 -7.14
CA LEU A 349 -22.01 27.91 -5.94
C LEU A 349 -23.28 28.70 -5.62
N GLY A 350 -24.09 29.09 -6.60
CA GLY A 350 -25.37 29.78 -6.37
C GLY A 350 -26.32 28.90 -5.58
N LEU A 351 -26.53 27.69 -6.08
CA LEU A 351 -27.38 26.70 -5.40
C LEU A 351 -26.86 26.36 -3.98
N LEU A 352 -25.55 26.24 -3.81
CA LEU A 352 -24.98 25.92 -2.49
C LEU A 352 -25.15 27.07 -1.50
N ASN A 353 -25.04 28.34 -1.95
CA ASN A 353 -25.32 29.50 -1.14
C ASN A 353 -26.79 29.57 -0.72
N ASP A 354 -27.72 29.36 -1.66
CA ASP A 354 -29.15 29.31 -1.35
C ASP A 354 -29.48 28.21 -0.34
N GLN A 355 -28.88 27.04 -0.47
CA GLN A 355 -29.04 25.93 0.50
C GLN A 355 -28.51 26.27 1.89
N LEU A 356 -27.42 27.04 2.01
CA LEU A 356 -26.91 27.50 3.29
C LEU A 356 -27.84 28.54 3.92
N ASP A 357 -28.43 29.44 3.13
CA ASP A 357 -29.46 30.40 3.60
C ASP A 357 -30.71 29.66 4.10
N GLU A 358 -31.18 28.64 3.40
CA GLU A 358 -32.30 27.78 3.84
C GLU A 358 -32.00 27.00 5.15
N LEU A 359 -30.71 26.73 5.44
CA LEU A 359 -30.28 26.13 6.70
C LEU A 359 -30.16 27.15 7.84
N GLY A 360 -30.50 28.44 7.60
CA GLY A 360 -30.43 29.50 8.57
C GLY A 360 -29.03 30.11 8.73
N TRP A 361 -28.13 29.91 7.78
CA TRP A 361 -26.80 30.50 7.76
C TRP A 361 -26.75 31.66 6.77
N SER A 362 -26.84 32.90 7.24
CA SER A 362 -26.83 34.10 6.39
C SER A 362 -25.47 34.79 6.38
N ILE A 363 -25.09 35.43 5.26
CA ILE A 363 -23.82 36.18 5.16
C ILE A 363 -23.87 37.42 6.00
N ASN A 364 -22.92 37.55 6.94
CA ASN A 364 -22.67 38.82 7.63
C ASN A 364 -21.87 39.76 6.70
N ASN A 365 -22.45 40.92 6.39
CA ASN A 365 -21.86 41.86 5.41
C ASN A 365 -20.53 42.46 5.87
N ALA A 366 -20.28 42.54 7.20
CA ALA A 366 -19.04 43.08 7.75
C ALA A 366 -17.89 42.07 7.71
N THR A 367 -18.15 40.81 8.12
CA THR A 367 -17.12 39.79 8.24
C THR A 367 -16.98 38.94 6.98
N LYS A 368 -18.01 38.92 6.12
CA LYS A 368 -18.17 38.02 4.96
C LYS A 368 -18.27 36.54 5.36
N ILE A 369 -18.43 36.23 6.64
CA ILE A 369 -18.63 34.90 7.19
C ILE A 369 -20.13 34.72 7.46
N ARG A 370 -20.64 33.51 7.27
CA ARG A 370 -22.03 33.17 7.58
C ARG A 370 -22.25 33.05 9.06
N GLU A 371 -23.41 33.56 9.51
CA GLU A 371 -23.85 33.53 10.90
C GLU A 371 -25.28 32.98 10.97
N ASN A 372 -25.59 32.27 12.04
CA ASN A 372 -26.95 31.84 12.34
C ASN A 372 -27.73 32.93 13.10
N GLU A 373 -29.01 32.69 13.38
CA GLU A 373 -29.87 33.61 14.10
C GLU A 373 -29.36 33.97 15.52
N ARG A 374 -28.44 33.16 16.07
CA ARG A 374 -27.82 33.41 17.40
C ARG A 374 -26.52 34.23 17.28
N GLY A 375 -26.10 34.59 16.07
CA GLY A 375 -24.83 35.29 15.81
C GLY A 375 -23.59 34.36 15.87
N GLU A 376 -23.79 33.04 15.87
CA GLU A 376 -22.69 32.10 15.83
C GLU A 376 -22.16 32.00 14.39
N GLN A 377 -20.86 32.13 14.20
CA GLN A 377 -20.22 32.09 12.89
C GLN A 377 -20.01 30.66 12.42
N LEU A 378 -20.17 30.43 11.11
CA LEU A 378 -19.90 29.15 10.50
C LEU A 378 -18.39 28.96 10.30
N LYS A 379 -17.77 28.33 11.28
CA LYS A 379 -16.31 28.08 11.34
C LYS A 379 -16.00 26.61 11.48
N TYR A 380 -14.92 26.18 10.81
CA TYR A 380 -14.38 24.84 10.94
C TYR A 380 -12.86 24.86 11.13
N ILE A 381 -12.35 23.88 11.83
CA ILE A 381 -10.92 23.59 11.92
C ILE A 381 -10.61 22.52 10.88
N LEU A 382 -9.66 22.79 9.99
CA LEU A 382 -9.11 21.84 9.05
C LEU A 382 -7.78 21.30 9.59
N LEU A 383 -7.80 20.10 10.13
CA LEU A 383 -6.59 19.43 10.61
C LEU A 383 -5.90 18.74 9.44
N VAL A 384 -4.63 19.04 9.23
CA VAL A 384 -3.83 18.53 8.12
C VAL A 384 -2.53 17.91 8.62
N ARG A 385 -2.18 16.73 8.11
CA ARG A 385 -0.90 16.10 8.41
C ARG A 385 0.21 16.69 7.54
N LYS A 386 1.35 17.04 8.14
CA LYS A 386 2.59 17.39 7.43
C LYS A 386 3.31 16.16 6.89
N PHE A 387 3.96 16.32 5.74
CA PHE A 387 4.77 15.30 5.09
C PHE A 387 6.18 15.83 4.80
N ASP A 388 6.90 16.24 5.86
CA ASP A 388 8.18 16.96 5.79
C ASP A 388 9.23 16.29 4.87
N ASN A 389 9.19 14.97 4.75
CA ASN A 389 10.14 14.19 3.95
C ASN A 389 9.53 13.63 2.65
N ASN A 390 8.40 14.16 2.17
CA ASN A 390 7.78 13.76 0.93
C ASN A 390 7.24 14.98 0.15
N PRO A 391 8.08 15.64 -0.66
CA PRO A 391 7.70 16.85 -1.39
C PRO A 391 6.49 16.68 -2.31
N ALA A 392 6.29 15.48 -2.89
CA ALA A 392 5.14 15.21 -3.76
C ALA A 392 3.83 15.19 -2.96
N LYS A 393 3.82 14.55 -1.79
CA LYS A 393 2.65 14.55 -0.90
C LYS A 393 2.41 15.92 -0.28
N GLU A 394 3.47 16.66 0.03
CA GLU A 394 3.34 18.03 0.55
C GLU A 394 2.72 18.95 -0.50
N TYR A 395 3.15 18.84 -1.77
CA TYR A 395 2.53 19.58 -2.87
C TYR A 395 1.06 19.20 -3.06
N GLU A 396 0.73 17.90 -3.08
CA GLU A 396 -0.66 17.41 -3.16
C GLU A 396 -1.50 17.99 -2.03
N ASN A 397 -1.02 17.88 -0.79
CA ASN A 397 -1.68 18.44 0.39
C ASN A 397 -1.96 19.92 0.22
N LYS A 398 -0.94 20.70 -0.16
CA LYS A 398 -1.06 22.15 -0.35
C LYS A 398 -2.16 22.49 -1.37
N VAL A 399 -2.16 21.85 -2.53
CA VAL A 399 -3.17 22.08 -3.58
C VAL A 399 -4.58 21.77 -3.06
N VAL A 400 -4.77 20.65 -2.36
CA VAL A 400 -6.07 20.24 -1.81
C VAL A 400 -6.52 21.21 -0.69
N VAL A 401 -5.62 21.56 0.23
CA VAL A 401 -5.91 22.47 1.35
C VAL A 401 -6.26 23.86 0.86
N ASP A 402 -5.46 24.42 -0.05
CA ASP A 402 -5.72 25.75 -0.62
C ASP A 402 -7.10 25.76 -1.31
N HIS A 403 -7.45 24.70 -2.02
CA HIS A 403 -8.75 24.57 -2.68
C HIS A 403 -9.93 24.48 -1.67
N ILE A 404 -9.76 23.72 -0.57
CA ILE A 404 -10.76 23.62 0.50
C ILE A 404 -10.99 24.98 1.16
N VAL A 405 -9.93 25.71 1.49
CA VAL A 405 -9.99 27.04 2.11
C VAL A 405 -10.67 28.04 1.17
N ASP A 406 -10.32 28.02 -0.11
CA ASP A 406 -10.95 28.91 -1.11
C ASP A 406 -12.42 28.59 -1.34
N ALA A 407 -12.80 27.31 -1.38
CA ALA A 407 -14.19 26.89 -1.47
C ALA A 407 -14.99 27.37 -0.24
N GLY A 408 -14.40 27.26 0.95
CA GLY A 408 -14.98 27.79 2.19
C GLY A 408 -15.24 29.30 2.10
N LYS A 409 -14.24 30.08 1.69
CA LYS A 409 -14.38 31.55 1.52
C LYS A 409 -15.50 31.92 0.54
N GLN A 410 -15.62 31.19 -0.58
CA GLN A 410 -16.67 31.44 -1.59
C GLN A 410 -18.09 31.17 -1.06
N LEU A 411 -18.22 30.34 -0.04
CA LEU A 411 -19.47 30.03 0.65
C LEU A 411 -19.65 30.82 1.96
N GLY A 412 -18.72 31.70 2.31
CA GLY A 412 -18.76 32.43 3.58
C GLY A 412 -18.49 31.57 4.80
N ILE A 413 -17.73 30.49 4.66
CA ILE A 413 -17.31 29.59 5.74
C ILE A 413 -15.87 29.95 6.10
N ASP A 414 -15.62 30.18 7.38
CA ASP A 414 -14.27 30.39 7.92
C ASP A 414 -13.60 29.04 8.22
N ILE A 415 -12.45 28.78 7.58
CA ILE A 415 -11.70 27.54 7.76
C ILE A 415 -10.35 27.87 8.37
N GLU A 416 -10.15 27.49 9.62
CA GLU A 416 -8.89 27.60 10.34
C GLU A 416 -8.03 26.37 10.05
N LEU A 417 -6.83 26.59 9.48
CA LEU A 417 -5.88 25.52 9.18
C LEU A 417 -5.04 25.20 10.41
N VAL A 418 -5.01 23.93 10.81
CA VAL A 418 -4.13 23.38 11.83
C VAL A 418 -3.27 22.29 11.22
N GLU A 419 -1.99 22.56 11.10
CA GLU A 419 -1.01 21.59 10.62
C GLU A 419 -0.34 20.85 11.78
N ALA A 420 -0.18 19.54 11.66
CA ALA A 420 0.39 18.68 12.68
C ALA A 420 1.34 17.63 12.08
N ASP A 421 2.36 17.25 12.81
CA ASP A 421 3.17 16.08 12.48
C ASP A 421 2.35 14.77 12.62
N ALA A 422 2.94 13.63 12.26
CA ALA A 422 2.22 12.35 12.27
C ALA A 422 1.67 11.96 13.65
N ASN A 423 2.43 12.22 14.71
CA ASN A 423 2.04 11.83 16.07
C ASN A 423 0.98 12.78 16.64
N GLU A 424 1.20 14.08 16.47
CA GLU A 424 0.23 15.11 16.87
C GLU A 424 -1.08 14.97 16.09
N PHE A 425 -1.01 14.69 14.79
CA PHE A 425 -2.19 14.43 13.96
C PHE A 425 -2.99 13.23 14.49
N ALA A 426 -2.32 12.10 14.75
CA ALA A 426 -2.97 10.90 15.29
C ALA A 426 -3.62 11.19 16.66
N ALA A 427 -2.94 11.90 17.56
CA ALA A 427 -3.47 12.28 18.87
C ALA A 427 -4.69 13.20 18.76
N LYS A 428 -4.65 14.22 17.87
CA LYS A 428 -5.79 15.12 17.63
C LYS A 428 -7.00 14.40 17.04
N VAL A 429 -6.76 13.45 16.10
CA VAL A 429 -7.83 12.62 15.52
C VAL A 429 -8.46 11.73 16.60
N ALA A 430 -7.66 11.04 17.42
CA ALA A 430 -8.15 10.19 18.51
C ALA A 430 -9.00 10.96 19.52
N ASN A 431 -8.62 12.20 19.83
CA ASN A 431 -9.33 13.09 20.74
C ASN A 431 -10.43 13.93 20.07
N LYS A 432 -10.67 13.72 18.76
CA LYS A 432 -11.65 14.48 17.96
C LYS A 432 -11.47 16.02 18.05
N ALA A 433 -10.22 16.47 18.17
CA ALA A 433 -9.84 17.87 18.29
C ALA A 433 -9.65 18.54 16.91
N TYR A 434 -10.72 18.49 16.07
CA TYR A 434 -10.77 19.05 14.71
C TYR A 434 -12.23 19.29 14.28
#